data_4385a34850631f47904cb3aeda60e047
#
_entry.id   4385a34850631f47904cb3aeda60e047
#
_cell.length_a   1.000
_cell.length_b   1.000
_cell.length_c   1.000
_cell.angle_alpha   90.00
_cell.angle_beta   90.00
_cell.angle_gamma   90.00
#
_symmetry.space_group_name_H-M   'P 1'
#
loop_
_entity.id
_entity.type
_entity.pdbx_description
1 polymer ?
#
loop_
_entity_poly.entity_id
_entity_poly.type
_entity_poly.pdbx_seq_one_letter_code
_entity_poly.pdbx_strand_id
1 'polypeptide(L)'
;MNMNKKVLMTVVLAGATTLAMAQKPTEGNPSSLEVQMNLAGEGSTVVSPALKYRYFLSENLAIRFGLGYNSTKDTENVTENGDGTGGTGTREVKTSNFNVAPGIEYHFAGTDRLSPYLGLAISFGSGKTTETWDNYADFGDGGGYAEGVTAEVNNPVGVFGFALLAGMDFYVAENLFLGGEFGWASTTTTQKEGDFTVTVDGDSSTGTTPEQKSSSSGFGAVAGLRLGWRF
;
A
#
# COMPACT_ATOMS: atom_id res chain seq x y z
N MET A 1 14.52 -10.71 -17.14
CA MET A 1 15.87 -11.09 -16.63
C MET A 1 15.65 -11.97 -15.40
N ASN A 2 15.77 -13.29 -15.57
CA ASN A 2 15.52 -14.26 -14.50
C ASN A 2 16.66 -14.19 -13.47
N MET A 3 16.41 -13.53 -12.37
CA MET A 3 17.32 -13.59 -11.22
C MET A 3 17.29 -15.01 -10.65
N ASN A 4 18.41 -15.70 -10.72
CA ASN A 4 18.51 -17.10 -10.36
C ASN A 4 18.06 -17.34 -8.91
N LYS A 5 17.04 -18.21 -8.74
CA LYS A 5 16.56 -18.67 -7.43
C LYS A 5 17.68 -19.16 -6.51
N LYS A 6 18.82 -19.56 -7.09
CA LYS A 6 20.05 -19.98 -6.39
C LYS A 6 20.73 -18.81 -5.66
N VAL A 7 20.68 -17.57 -6.19
CA VAL A 7 21.30 -16.40 -5.55
C VAL A 7 20.48 -15.99 -4.32
N LEU A 8 19.16 -16.03 -4.40
CA LEU A 8 18.27 -15.74 -3.27
C LEU A 8 18.48 -16.77 -2.14
N MET A 9 18.61 -18.04 -2.51
CA MET A 9 18.82 -19.11 -1.54
C MET A 9 20.23 -19.05 -0.91
N THR A 10 21.24 -18.58 -1.61
CA THR A 10 22.60 -18.41 -1.09
C THR A 10 22.69 -17.22 -0.12
N VAL A 11 21.96 -16.14 -0.35
CA VAL A 11 21.90 -14.99 0.57
C VAL A 11 21.16 -15.38 1.87
N VAL A 12 20.12 -16.21 1.78
CA VAL A 12 19.42 -16.75 2.96
C VAL A 12 20.32 -17.74 3.74
N LEU A 13 21.13 -18.55 3.05
CA LEU A 13 22.01 -19.53 3.71
C LEU A 13 23.27 -18.87 4.30
N ALA A 14 23.83 -17.82 3.67
CA ALA A 14 24.97 -17.09 4.21
C ALA A 14 24.63 -16.31 5.49
N GLY A 15 23.34 -15.89 5.66
CA GLY A 15 22.84 -15.33 6.92
C GLY A 15 22.71 -16.35 8.06
N ALA A 16 22.67 -17.65 7.73
CA ALA A 16 22.45 -18.70 8.72
C ALA A 16 23.68 -19.02 9.59
N THR A 17 24.87 -18.64 9.15
CA THR A 17 26.13 -18.97 9.88
C THR A 17 26.48 -17.99 10.99
N THR A 18 25.83 -16.81 11.04
CA THR A 18 26.00 -15.83 12.14
C THR A 18 24.97 -15.99 13.27
N LEU A 19 24.18 -17.05 13.24
CA LEU A 19 23.04 -17.28 14.11
C LEU A 19 23.37 -17.57 15.58
N ALA A 20 24.66 -17.67 15.95
CA ALA A 20 25.04 -18.08 17.30
C ALA A 20 24.80 -16.99 18.40
N MET A 21 24.61 -15.72 18.00
CA MET A 21 24.56 -14.59 18.93
C MET A 21 23.31 -13.72 18.83
N ALA A 22 22.31 -14.12 18.01
CA ALA A 22 21.09 -13.32 17.88
C ALA A 22 20.18 -13.53 19.09
N GLN A 23 19.99 -12.50 19.88
CA GLN A 23 19.06 -12.47 21.02
C GLN A 23 18.05 -11.33 20.85
N LYS A 24 16.81 -11.58 21.31
CA LYS A 24 15.83 -10.52 21.47
C LYS A 24 16.41 -9.47 22.44
N PRO A 25 16.51 -8.18 22.05
CA PRO A 25 17.02 -7.17 22.98
C PRO A 25 16.09 -7.05 24.19
N THR A 26 16.64 -7.13 25.37
CA THR A 26 15.88 -7.06 26.64
C THR A 26 15.93 -5.69 27.27
N GLU A 27 16.99 -4.89 27.02
CA GLU A 27 17.16 -3.54 27.56
C GLU A 27 17.84 -2.60 26.56
N GLY A 28 17.58 -1.31 26.67
CA GLY A 28 18.38 -0.25 26.03
C GLY A 28 17.93 0.22 24.65
N ASN A 29 17.18 -0.56 23.89
CA ASN A 29 16.77 -0.21 22.52
C ASN A 29 15.24 -0.21 22.38
N PRO A 30 14.54 0.87 22.80
CA PRO A 30 13.08 0.88 22.81
C PRO A 30 12.45 1.10 21.44
N SER A 31 13.22 1.49 20.44
CA SER A 31 12.72 1.87 19.13
C SER A 31 13.00 0.81 18.07
N SER A 32 12.10 0.64 17.11
CA SER A 32 12.39 -0.10 15.89
C SER A 32 11.83 0.60 14.65
N LEU A 33 12.55 0.46 13.55
CA LEU A 33 12.13 0.88 12.22
C LEU A 33 12.05 -0.36 11.33
N GLU A 34 10.95 -0.48 10.60
CA GLU A 34 10.66 -1.64 9.76
C GLU A 34 10.28 -1.19 8.36
N VAL A 35 10.76 -1.96 7.40
CA VAL A 35 10.33 -1.88 6.01
C VAL A 35 9.54 -3.14 5.67
N GLN A 36 8.41 -2.97 5.07
CA GLN A 36 7.57 -4.06 4.61
C GLN A 36 7.84 -4.33 3.13
N MET A 37 8.06 -5.61 2.82
CA MET A 37 8.24 -6.09 1.45
C MET A 37 7.06 -6.98 1.09
N ASN A 38 6.31 -6.62 0.05
CA ASN A 38 5.24 -7.46 -0.46
C ASN A 38 5.85 -8.60 -1.29
N LEU A 39 5.64 -9.83 -0.82
CA LEU A 39 6.04 -11.05 -1.54
C LEU A 39 4.90 -11.66 -2.37
N ALA A 40 3.73 -11.02 -2.39
CA ALA A 40 2.59 -11.49 -3.15
C ALA A 40 2.80 -11.28 -4.65
N GLY A 41 2.53 -12.32 -5.44
CA GLY A 41 2.65 -12.29 -6.89
C GLY A 41 1.67 -11.33 -7.57
N GLU A 42 1.74 -11.25 -8.88
CA GLU A 42 0.94 -10.38 -9.74
C GLU A 42 -0.53 -10.31 -9.33
N GLY A 43 -1.04 -9.10 -9.11
CA GLY A 43 -2.44 -8.81 -8.82
C GLY A 43 -2.81 -8.55 -7.36
N SER A 44 -1.89 -8.62 -6.43
CA SER A 44 -2.16 -8.31 -5.02
C SER A 44 -1.84 -6.85 -4.69
N THR A 45 -2.86 -6.00 -4.74
CA THR A 45 -2.76 -4.62 -4.27
C THR A 45 -2.98 -4.57 -2.76
N VAL A 46 -1.99 -4.98 -2.00
CA VAL A 46 -2.02 -4.73 -0.55
C VAL A 46 -1.42 -3.35 -0.32
N VAL A 47 -2.27 -2.37 -0.08
CA VAL A 47 -1.87 -1.05 0.42
C VAL A 47 -1.48 -1.22 1.88
N SER A 48 -0.28 -1.68 2.11
CA SER A 48 0.31 -1.81 3.44
C SER A 48 1.26 -0.64 3.68
N PRO A 49 1.33 -0.10 4.91
CA PRO A 49 2.34 0.90 5.21
C PRO A 49 3.72 0.37 4.83
N ALA A 50 4.41 1.09 3.95
CA ALA A 50 5.73 0.68 3.51
C ALA A 50 6.79 0.83 4.61
N LEU A 51 6.53 1.70 5.57
CA LEU A 51 7.39 2.00 6.70
C LEU A 51 6.61 1.88 8.00
N LYS A 52 7.18 1.22 9.02
CA LYS A 52 6.59 1.12 10.35
C LYS A 52 7.64 1.49 11.40
N TYR A 53 7.24 2.34 12.32
CA TYR A 53 8.00 2.65 13.53
C TYR A 53 7.29 2.04 14.74
N ARG A 54 8.06 1.45 15.67
CA ARG A 54 7.56 1.00 16.99
C ARG A 54 8.40 1.60 18.10
N TYR A 55 7.73 1.90 19.19
CA TYR A 55 8.35 2.30 20.45
C TYR A 55 7.84 1.42 21.57
N PHE A 56 8.73 0.70 22.22
CA PHE A 56 8.42 -0.20 23.33
C PHE A 56 8.33 0.60 24.63
N LEU A 57 7.12 0.66 25.19
CA LEU A 57 6.85 1.26 26.49
C LEU A 57 7.28 0.35 27.64
N SER A 58 7.31 -0.96 27.39
CA SER A 58 7.79 -2.01 28.27
C SER A 58 8.22 -3.21 27.44
N GLU A 59 8.72 -4.27 28.07
CA GLU A 59 9.05 -5.53 27.38
C GLU A 59 7.87 -6.14 26.61
N ASN A 60 6.64 -5.89 27.08
CA ASN A 60 5.42 -6.49 26.52
C ASN A 60 4.54 -5.52 25.74
N LEU A 61 4.74 -4.22 25.87
CA LEU A 61 3.85 -3.22 25.27
C LEU A 61 4.61 -2.29 24.35
N ALA A 62 4.18 -2.18 23.11
CA ALA A 62 4.70 -1.23 22.14
C ALA A 62 3.57 -0.40 21.53
N ILE A 63 3.86 0.87 21.27
CA ILE A 63 3.09 1.68 20.32
C ILE A 63 3.71 1.52 18.94
N ARG A 64 2.85 1.51 17.92
CA ARG A 64 3.25 1.39 16.52
C ARG A 64 2.72 2.55 15.70
N PHE A 65 3.44 2.90 14.67
CA PHE A 65 3.03 3.94 13.74
C PHE A 65 3.45 3.53 12.32
N GLY A 66 2.47 3.26 11.48
CA GLY A 66 2.68 2.92 10.08
C GLY A 66 2.53 4.16 9.19
N LEU A 67 3.36 4.25 8.17
CA LEU A 67 3.31 5.25 7.10
C LEU A 67 3.28 4.55 5.76
N GLY A 68 2.37 4.96 4.89
CA GLY A 68 2.29 4.47 3.54
C GLY A 68 2.06 5.58 2.53
N TYR A 69 2.65 5.43 1.37
CA TYR A 69 2.37 6.23 0.20
C TYR A 69 2.32 5.32 -1.02
N ASN A 70 1.28 5.48 -1.81
CA ASN A 70 1.13 4.79 -3.08
C ASN A 70 0.74 5.79 -4.16
N SER A 71 1.31 5.62 -5.35
CA SER A 71 0.91 6.35 -6.54
C SER A 71 0.93 5.39 -7.72
N THR A 72 -0.20 5.30 -8.41
CA THR A 72 -0.36 4.54 -9.65
C THR A 72 -0.76 5.49 -10.77
N LYS A 73 -0.36 5.16 -11.96
CA LYS A 73 -0.71 5.85 -13.19
C LYS A 73 -0.99 4.79 -14.26
N ASP A 74 -2.22 4.79 -14.74
CA ASP A 74 -2.65 3.95 -15.84
C ASP A 74 -2.92 4.84 -17.06
N THR A 75 -2.44 4.43 -18.23
CA THR A 75 -2.58 5.16 -19.47
C THR A 75 -3.15 4.23 -20.52
N GLU A 76 -4.28 4.62 -21.09
CA GLU A 76 -4.93 3.98 -22.22
C GLU A 76 -4.76 4.87 -23.46
N ASN A 77 -4.29 4.28 -24.55
CA ASN A 77 -4.18 4.96 -25.83
C ASN A 77 -5.16 4.34 -26.82
N VAL A 78 -5.87 5.17 -27.55
CA VAL A 78 -6.82 4.78 -28.59
C VAL A 78 -6.44 5.45 -29.91
N THR A 79 -6.86 4.84 -31.01
CA THR A 79 -6.63 5.39 -32.35
C THR A 79 -7.95 5.49 -33.08
N GLU A 80 -8.06 6.47 -33.97
CA GLU A 80 -9.25 6.72 -34.76
C GLU A 80 -9.65 5.49 -35.58
N ASN A 81 -8.69 4.86 -36.23
CA ASN A 81 -8.87 3.61 -36.92
C ASN A 81 -8.30 2.48 -36.05
N GLY A 82 -9.06 1.46 -35.77
CA GLY A 82 -8.65 0.34 -34.93
C GLY A 82 -7.40 -0.43 -35.41
N ASP A 83 -6.84 -0.05 -36.57
CA ASP A 83 -5.59 -0.59 -37.13
C ASP A 83 -4.33 0.19 -36.68
N GLY A 84 -4.48 1.20 -35.81
CA GLY A 84 -3.38 2.05 -35.34
C GLY A 84 -3.07 3.25 -36.24
N THR A 85 -3.93 3.57 -37.22
CA THR A 85 -3.78 4.74 -38.05
C THR A 85 -4.78 5.84 -37.69
N GLY A 86 -4.58 7.06 -38.19
CA GLY A 86 -5.42 8.22 -37.94
C GLY A 86 -5.00 9.01 -36.69
N GLY A 87 -5.93 9.75 -36.09
CA GLY A 87 -5.74 10.49 -34.88
C GLY A 87 -5.52 9.57 -33.67
N THR A 88 -4.87 10.08 -32.63
CA THR A 88 -4.63 9.37 -31.38
C THR A 88 -5.30 10.09 -30.21
N GLY A 89 -5.91 9.33 -29.31
CA GLY A 89 -6.48 9.83 -28.08
C GLY A 89 -5.86 9.11 -26.86
N THR A 90 -5.87 9.75 -25.71
CA THR A 90 -5.28 9.25 -24.49
C THR A 90 -6.22 9.47 -23.29
N ARG A 91 -6.39 8.44 -22.50
CA ARG A 91 -6.98 8.51 -21.15
C ARG A 91 -5.92 8.17 -20.13
N GLU A 92 -5.72 9.03 -19.15
CA GLU A 92 -4.80 8.82 -18.06
C GLU A 92 -5.55 8.84 -16.73
N VAL A 93 -5.37 7.81 -15.93
CA VAL A 93 -5.90 7.75 -14.56
C VAL A 93 -4.73 7.70 -13.58
N LYS A 94 -4.61 8.72 -12.76
CA LYS A 94 -3.58 8.83 -11.72
C LYS A 94 -4.23 8.79 -10.35
N THR A 95 -3.84 7.82 -9.53
CA THR A 95 -4.26 7.72 -8.14
C THR A 95 -3.05 7.88 -7.23
N SER A 96 -3.17 8.75 -6.22
CA SER A 96 -2.16 8.91 -5.18
C SER A 96 -2.81 8.87 -3.81
N ASN A 97 -2.22 8.11 -2.88
CA ASN A 97 -2.73 7.95 -1.53
C ASN A 97 -1.58 8.01 -0.52
N PHE A 98 -1.82 8.72 0.56
CA PHE A 98 -0.99 8.71 1.76
C PHE A 98 -1.83 8.18 2.92
N ASN A 99 -1.24 7.32 3.76
CA ASN A 99 -1.91 6.78 4.94
C ASN A 99 -1.00 6.76 6.16
N VAL A 100 -1.63 6.89 7.33
CA VAL A 100 -1.02 6.72 8.63
C VAL A 100 -1.78 5.66 9.40
N ALA A 101 -1.08 4.84 10.18
CA ALA A 101 -1.68 3.74 10.93
C ALA A 101 -1.09 3.66 12.35
N PRO A 102 -1.56 4.50 13.29
CA PRO A 102 -1.25 4.34 14.69
C PRO A 102 -1.86 3.05 15.26
N GLY A 103 -1.19 2.48 16.27
CA GLY A 103 -1.67 1.27 16.91
C GLY A 103 -0.86 0.89 18.14
N ILE A 104 -1.21 -0.25 18.73
CA ILE A 104 -0.55 -0.83 19.89
C ILE A 104 -0.28 -2.31 19.63
N GLU A 105 0.76 -2.84 20.25
CA GLU A 105 1.13 -4.26 20.22
C GLU A 105 1.39 -4.76 21.62
N TYR A 106 0.87 -5.94 21.93
CA TYR A 106 1.20 -6.67 23.15
C TYR A 106 2.01 -7.91 22.79
N HIS A 107 3.26 -7.93 23.25
CA HIS A 107 4.22 -9.00 23.03
C HIS A 107 4.14 -10.02 24.14
N PHE A 108 3.95 -11.28 23.77
CA PHE A 108 3.93 -12.40 24.70
C PHE A 108 5.36 -12.86 25.04
N ALA A 109 5.46 -13.63 26.10
CA ALA A 109 6.67 -14.38 26.36
C ALA A 109 6.97 -15.30 25.17
N GLY A 110 8.11 -15.07 24.54
CA GLY A 110 8.60 -15.86 23.43
C GLY A 110 9.87 -16.61 23.81
N THR A 111 10.72 -16.82 22.84
CA THR A 111 12.09 -17.31 23.07
C THR A 111 13.07 -16.14 22.95
N ASP A 112 14.36 -16.39 23.18
CA ASP A 112 15.41 -15.38 23.01
C ASP A 112 15.39 -14.71 21.63
N ARG A 113 14.88 -15.43 20.61
CA ARG A 113 14.84 -14.98 19.22
C ARG A 113 13.45 -14.69 18.65
N LEU A 114 12.41 -15.24 19.27
CA LEU A 114 11.04 -15.15 18.76
C LEU A 114 10.19 -14.30 19.68
N SER A 115 9.56 -13.27 19.13
CA SER A 115 8.65 -12.37 19.83
C SER A 115 7.27 -12.38 19.17
N PRO A 116 6.37 -13.27 19.62
CA PRO A 116 4.98 -13.25 19.16
C PRO A 116 4.21 -12.09 19.80
N TYR A 117 3.25 -11.51 19.07
CA TYR A 117 2.43 -10.41 19.56
C TYR A 117 1.02 -10.43 18.98
N LEU A 118 0.13 -9.74 19.67
CA LEU A 118 -1.16 -9.27 19.13
C LEU A 118 -1.13 -7.75 19.03
N GLY A 119 -1.81 -7.24 18.02
CA GLY A 119 -1.85 -5.80 17.75
C GLY A 119 -3.24 -5.30 17.39
N LEU A 120 -3.43 -4.03 17.63
CA LEU A 120 -4.57 -3.24 17.20
C LEU A 120 -4.05 -2.01 16.47
N ALA A 121 -4.60 -1.73 15.29
CA ALA A 121 -4.25 -0.54 14.54
C ALA A 121 -5.50 0.16 13.99
N ILE A 122 -5.43 1.47 13.90
CA ILE A 122 -6.43 2.31 13.23
C ILE A 122 -5.70 3.00 12.08
N SER A 123 -6.29 3.02 10.89
CA SER A 123 -5.70 3.67 9.73
C SER A 123 -6.52 4.84 9.24
N PHE A 124 -5.83 5.90 8.87
CA PHE A 124 -6.38 7.10 8.23
C PHE A 124 -5.60 7.36 6.95
N GLY A 125 -6.31 7.54 5.86
CA GLY A 125 -5.70 7.83 4.58
C GLY A 125 -6.38 9.01 3.89
N SER A 126 -5.61 9.69 3.07
CA SER A 126 -6.09 10.73 2.18
C SER A 126 -5.39 10.62 0.84
N GLY A 127 -6.13 10.88 -0.21
CA GLY A 127 -5.61 10.76 -1.56
C GLY A 127 -6.44 11.53 -2.58
N LYS A 128 -6.06 11.35 -3.82
CA LYS A 128 -6.73 11.93 -4.98
C LYS A 128 -6.64 10.97 -6.15
N THR A 129 -7.74 10.83 -6.87
CA THR A 129 -7.76 10.26 -8.22
C THR A 129 -8.00 11.39 -9.21
N THR A 130 -7.11 11.52 -10.18
CA THR A 130 -7.24 12.46 -11.30
C THR A 130 -7.34 11.63 -12.57
N GLU A 131 -8.36 11.90 -13.36
CA GLU A 131 -8.52 11.32 -14.69
C GLU A 131 -8.46 12.45 -15.71
N THR A 132 -7.65 12.29 -16.74
CA THR A 132 -7.49 13.25 -17.84
C THR A 132 -7.72 12.55 -19.18
N TRP A 133 -8.44 13.22 -20.06
CA TRP A 133 -8.70 12.78 -21.44
C TRP A 133 -8.11 13.80 -22.42
N ASP A 134 -7.55 13.30 -23.47
CA ASP A 134 -7.09 14.07 -24.63
C ASP A 134 -7.48 13.34 -25.90
N ASN A 135 -8.34 13.98 -26.71
CA ASN A 135 -8.96 13.37 -27.90
C ASN A 135 -9.57 11.99 -27.61
N TYR A 136 -10.24 11.86 -26.47
CA TYR A 136 -10.80 10.61 -25.97
C TYR A 136 -12.22 10.82 -25.46
N ALA A 137 -13.11 9.84 -25.71
CA ALA A 137 -14.42 9.78 -25.08
C ALA A 137 -14.74 8.34 -24.64
N ASP A 138 -15.51 8.20 -23.56
CA ASP A 138 -16.09 6.93 -23.12
C ASP A 138 -17.52 6.81 -23.69
N PHE A 139 -17.73 5.81 -24.51
CA PHE A 139 -19.03 5.56 -25.18
C PHE A 139 -19.89 4.52 -24.43
N GLY A 140 -19.47 4.12 -23.21
CA GLY A 140 -20.19 3.14 -22.38
C GLY A 140 -19.85 1.69 -22.66
N ASP A 141 -19.43 1.36 -23.87
CA ASP A 141 -18.95 0.03 -24.28
C ASP A 141 -17.41 -0.04 -24.26
N GLY A 142 -16.75 1.09 -23.96
CA GLY A 142 -15.31 1.29 -23.94
C GLY A 142 -14.93 2.67 -24.47
N GLY A 143 -13.65 3.02 -24.27
CA GLY A 143 -13.10 4.28 -24.76
C GLY A 143 -12.76 4.26 -26.24
N GLY A 144 -12.83 5.43 -26.85
CA GLY A 144 -12.50 5.60 -28.26
C GLY A 144 -11.92 6.98 -28.55
N TYR A 145 -11.34 7.10 -29.73
CA TYR A 145 -10.86 8.37 -30.24
C TYR A 145 -12.04 9.34 -30.49
N ALA A 146 -11.89 10.55 -30.00
CA ALA A 146 -12.83 11.64 -30.19
C ALA A 146 -12.06 12.97 -30.31
N GLU A 147 -11.88 13.44 -31.54
CA GLU A 147 -11.12 14.68 -31.81
C GLU A 147 -11.76 15.86 -31.09
N GLY A 148 -10.93 16.74 -30.51
CA GLY A 148 -11.37 17.94 -29.82
C GLY A 148 -12.04 17.70 -28.46
N VAL A 149 -12.14 16.44 -27.99
CA VAL A 149 -12.68 16.12 -26.67
C VAL A 149 -11.55 16.01 -25.65
N THR A 150 -11.61 16.83 -24.61
CA THR A 150 -10.73 16.75 -23.44
C THR A 150 -11.55 16.71 -22.16
N ALA A 151 -11.04 16.05 -21.13
CA ALA A 151 -11.69 16.07 -19.82
C ALA A 151 -10.65 16.03 -18.70
N GLU A 152 -11.02 16.64 -17.59
CA GLU A 152 -10.31 16.51 -16.32
C GLU A 152 -11.33 16.23 -15.22
N VAL A 153 -11.14 15.14 -14.49
CA VAL A 153 -11.95 14.73 -13.35
C VAL A 153 -11.04 14.60 -12.13
N ASN A 154 -11.41 15.26 -11.05
CA ASN A 154 -10.64 15.27 -9.81
C ASN A 154 -11.49 14.78 -8.64
N ASN A 155 -11.17 13.61 -8.10
CA ASN A 155 -11.90 12.99 -6.99
C ASN A 155 -10.99 12.85 -5.77
N PRO A 156 -11.19 13.65 -4.70
CA PRO A 156 -10.51 13.43 -3.43
C PRO A 156 -10.97 12.11 -2.80
N VAL A 157 -10.05 11.38 -2.17
CA VAL A 157 -10.33 10.09 -1.53
C VAL A 157 -9.94 10.14 -0.06
N GLY A 158 -10.81 9.65 0.81
CA GLY A 158 -10.56 9.41 2.21
C GLY A 158 -10.61 7.93 2.53
N VAL A 159 -9.73 7.47 3.41
CA VAL A 159 -9.73 6.08 3.89
C VAL A 159 -9.73 6.06 5.40
N PHE A 160 -10.59 5.24 5.96
CA PHE A 160 -10.61 4.93 7.39
C PHE A 160 -10.66 3.41 7.57
N GLY A 161 -9.87 2.90 8.51
CA GLY A 161 -9.86 1.48 8.78
C GLY A 161 -9.40 1.14 10.18
N PHE A 162 -9.61 -0.12 10.55
CA PHE A 162 -9.05 -0.69 11.77
C PHE A 162 -8.68 -2.16 11.53
N ALA A 163 -7.71 -2.65 12.30
CA ALA A 163 -7.19 -4.00 12.15
C ALA A 163 -6.88 -4.63 13.50
N LEU A 164 -7.22 -5.92 13.62
CA LEU A 164 -6.76 -6.82 14.65
C LEU A 164 -5.67 -7.70 14.05
N LEU A 165 -4.50 -7.71 14.67
CA LEU A 165 -3.30 -8.29 14.10
C LEU A 165 -2.73 -9.35 15.04
N ALA A 166 -2.22 -10.42 14.48
CA ALA A 166 -1.33 -11.36 15.14
C ALA A 166 -0.03 -11.43 14.34
N GLY A 167 1.09 -11.34 15.01
CA GLY A 167 2.37 -11.32 14.34
C GLY A 167 3.47 -11.96 15.16
N MET A 168 4.62 -12.10 14.53
CA MET A 168 5.84 -12.56 15.18
C MET A 168 7.06 -11.86 14.56
N ASP A 169 8.05 -11.59 15.41
CA ASP A 169 9.36 -11.11 15.01
C ASP A 169 10.39 -12.18 15.34
N PHE A 170 11.21 -12.52 14.38
CA PHE A 170 12.31 -13.46 14.53
C PHE A 170 13.64 -12.70 14.39
N TYR A 171 14.39 -12.61 15.48
CA TYR A 171 15.68 -11.92 15.53
C TYR A 171 16.75 -12.79 14.88
N VAL A 172 17.25 -12.32 13.73
CA VAL A 172 18.33 -12.97 12.96
C VAL A 172 19.71 -12.48 13.41
N ALA A 173 19.76 -11.28 14.00
CA ALA A 173 20.93 -10.71 14.68
C ALA A 173 20.43 -9.90 15.90
N GLU A 174 21.32 -9.37 16.71
CA GLU A 174 21.01 -8.67 17.98
C GLU A 174 19.90 -7.61 17.84
N ASN A 175 19.96 -6.79 16.79
CA ASN A 175 18.97 -5.73 16.55
C ASN A 175 18.19 -5.90 15.26
N LEU A 176 18.49 -6.93 14.45
CA LEU A 176 17.88 -7.16 13.16
C LEU A 176 16.87 -8.30 13.26
N PHE A 177 15.65 -8.07 12.81
CA PHE A 177 14.61 -9.08 12.82
C PHE A 177 13.86 -9.17 11.49
N LEU A 178 13.34 -10.35 11.24
CA LEU A 178 12.34 -10.63 10.21
C LEU A 178 11.00 -10.82 10.91
N GLY A 179 9.93 -10.34 10.32
CA GLY A 179 8.61 -10.49 10.90
C GLY A 179 7.54 -10.78 9.87
N GLY A 180 6.43 -11.30 10.35
CA GLY A 180 5.21 -11.48 9.57
C GLY A 180 3.98 -11.12 10.40
N GLU A 181 2.93 -10.65 9.75
CA GLU A 181 1.63 -10.35 10.36
C GLU A 181 0.51 -10.98 9.55
N PHE A 182 -0.50 -11.46 10.25
CA PHE A 182 -1.80 -11.75 9.68
C PHE A 182 -2.89 -11.18 10.59
N GLY A 183 -4.10 -11.01 10.08
CA GLY A 183 -5.16 -10.50 10.93
C GLY A 183 -6.46 -10.27 10.18
N TRP A 184 -7.39 -9.65 10.89
CA TRP A 184 -8.64 -9.17 10.34
C TRP A 184 -8.60 -7.65 10.25
N ALA A 185 -9.03 -7.13 9.12
CA ALA A 185 -9.11 -5.70 8.89
C ALA A 185 -10.47 -5.31 8.31
N SER A 186 -10.92 -4.12 8.65
CA SER A 186 -12.05 -3.45 8.01
C SER A 186 -11.62 -2.08 7.53
N THR A 187 -11.92 -1.78 6.27
CA THR A 187 -11.55 -0.54 5.63
C THR A 187 -12.75 0.07 4.92
N THR A 188 -12.96 1.35 5.11
CA THR A 188 -13.93 2.17 4.40
C THR A 188 -13.18 3.18 3.55
N THR A 189 -13.46 3.18 2.25
CA THR A 189 -12.96 4.17 1.31
C THR A 189 -14.12 5.07 0.89
N THR A 190 -13.93 6.37 1.02
CA THR A 190 -14.88 7.39 0.60
C THR A 190 -14.23 8.20 -0.51
N GLN A 191 -14.76 8.07 -1.73
CA GLN A 191 -14.51 9.03 -2.80
C GLN A 191 -15.44 10.21 -2.52
N LYS A 192 -14.85 11.35 -2.18
CA LYS A 192 -15.62 12.56 -1.88
C LYS A 192 -16.13 13.18 -3.17
N GLU A 193 -17.07 14.10 -3.04
CA GLU A 193 -17.46 14.96 -4.15
C GLU A 193 -16.22 15.57 -4.80
N GLY A 194 -16.15 15.47 -6.09
CA GLY A 194 -15.05 15.96 -6.93
C GLY A 194 -15.55 16.88 -8.02
N ASP A 195 -14.65 17.51 -8.73
CA ASP A 195 -14.95 18.41 -9.82
C ASP A 195 -14.60 17.74 -11.15
N PHE A 196 -15.39 18.02 -12.18
CA PHE A 196 -15.03 17.67 -13.54
C PHE A 196 -15.19 18.85 -14.50
N THR A 197 -14.37 18.85 -15.51
CA THR A 197 -14.46 19.73 -16.67
C THR A 197 -14.36 18.88 -17.91
N VAL A 198 -15.30 19.05 -18.84
CA VAL A 198 -15.27 18.42 -20.15
C VAL A 198 -15.32 19.53 -21.19
N THR A 199 -14.45 19.45 -22.18
CA THR A 199 -14.40 20.39 -23.32
C THR A 199 -14.61 19.62 -24.58
N VAL A 200 -15.50 20.10 -25.44
CA VAL A 200 -15.79 19.55 -26.75
C VAL A 200 -15.69 20.71 -27.77
N ASP A 201 -14.79 20.61 -28.73
CA ASP A 201 -14.58 21.61 -29.78
C ASP A 201 -14.36 23.04 -29.24
N GLY A 202 -13.74 23.15 -28.04
CA GLY A 202 -13.47 24.43 -27.38
C GLY A 202 -14.57 24.91 -26.42
N ASP A 203 -15.74 24.30 -26.40
CA ASP A 203 -16.82 24.60 -25.47
C ASP A 203 -16.70 23.76 -24.20
N SER A 204 -16.54 24.42 -23.03
CA SER A 204 -16.33 23.76 -21.77
C SER A 204 -17.59 23.68 -20.91
N SER A 205 -17.83 22.52 -20.33
CA SER A 205 -18.85 22.27 -19.31
C SER A 205 -18.18 21.76 -18.02
N THR A 206 -18.63 22.29 -16.89
CA THR A 206 -18.14 21.90 -15.56
C THR A 206 -19.26 21.37 -14.70
N GLY A 207 -18.93 20.48 -13.78
CA GLY A 207 -19.89 19.93 -12.80
C GLY A 207 -19.17 19.24 -11.66
N THR A 208 -19.94 18.54 -10.82
CA THR A 208 -19.42 17.79 -9.71
C THR A 208 -19.74 16.30 -9.84
N THR A 209 -18.85 15.45 -9.35
CA THR A 209 -19.10 14.01 -9.21
C THR A 209 -19.66 13.73 -7.82
N PRO A 210 -20.65 12.84 -7.67
CA PRO A 210 -21.22 12.55 -6.36
C PRO A 210 -20.25 11.77 -5.46
N GLU A 211 -20.42 11.93 -4.15
CA GLU A 211 -19.72 11.11 -3.15
C GLU A 211 -20.11 9.62 -3.32
N GLN A 212 -19.11 8.75 -3.27
CA GLN A 212 -19.26 7.31 -3.25
C GLN A 212 -18.51 6.70 -2.07
N LYS A 213 -19.12 5.69 -1.45
CA LYS A 213 -18.55 5.02 -0.29
C LYS A 213 -18.53 3.51 -0.48
N SER A 214 -17.37 2.91 -0.24
CA SER A 214 -17.19 1.46 -0.30
C SER A 214 -16.56 0.98 1.01
N SER A 215 -17.01 -0.16 1.51
CA SER A 215 -16.42 -0.77 2.70
C SER A 215 -16.11 -2.24 2.42
N SER A 216 -14.96 -2.67 2.89
CA SER A 216 -14.53 -4.05 2.82
C SER A 216 -14.02 -4.52 4.19
N SER A 217 -14.21 -5.79 4.48
CA SER A 217 -13.63 -6.42 5.67
C SER A 217 -13.28 -7.87 5.39
N GLY A 218 -12.24 -8.37 6.03
CA GLY A 218 -11.84 -9.76 5.87
C GLY A 218 -10.61 -10.15 6.67
N PHE A 219 -10.42 -11.46 6.79
CA PHE A 219 -9.17 -12.02 7.24
C PHE A 219 -8.18 -12.13 6.08
N GLY A 220 -6.94 -11.81 6.35
CA GLY A 220 -5.88 -11.96 5.36
C GLY A 220 -4.51 -11.94 6.01
N ALA A 221 -3.53 -12.46 5.30
CA ALA A 221 -2.17 -12.12 5.60
C ALA A 221 -2.04 -10.62 5.32
N VAL A 222 -1.70 -9.85 6.33
CA VAL A 222 -1.10 -8.52 6.10
C VAL A 222 0.30 -8.84 5.60
N ALA A 223 0.30 -9.45 4.42
CA ALA A 223 1.35 -10.33 3.96
C ALA A 223 2.50 -9.52 3.44
N GLY A 224 3.45 -9.33 4.27
CA GLY A 224 4.76 -8.96 3.82
C GLY A 224 5.78 -9.60 4.75
N LEU A 225 6.87 -10.05 4.18
CA LEU A 225 8.07 -10.19 4.95
C LEU A 225 8.46 -8.80 5.44
N ARG A 226 8.58 -8.62 6.72
CA ARG A 226 9.07 -7.39 7.32
C ARG A 226 10.53 -7.56 7.68
N LEU A 227 11.33 -6.56 7.35
CA LEU A 227 12.70 -6.43 7.82
C LEU A 227 12.73 -5.24 8.76
N GLY A 228 13.14 -5.45 9.99
CA GLY A 228 13.19 -4.41 11.01
C GLY A 228 14.53 -4.34 11.72
N TRP A 229 14.87 -3.12 12.12
CA TRP A 229 16.04 -2.81 12.94
C TRP A 229 15.59 -2.15 14.24
N ARG A 230 16.13 -2.64 15.38
CA ARG A 230 15.86 -2.11 16.72
C ARG A 230 17.06 -1.31 17.22
N PHE A 231 16.81 -0.16 17.85
CA PHE A 231 17.84 0.79 18.32
C PHE A 231 17.36 1.58 19.55
#